data_32128af6244954177ad00848810e7ce0
#
_entry.id   32128af6244954177ad00848810e7ce0
#
_cell.length_a   1.000
_cell.length_b   1.000
_cell.length_c   1.000
_cell.angle_alpha   90.00
_cell.angle_beta   90.00
_cell.angle_gamma   90.00
#
_symmetry.space_group_name_H-M   'P 1'
#
loop_
_entity.id
_entity.type
_entity.pdbx_description
1 polymer ?
#
loop_
_entity_poly.entity_id
_entity_poly.type
_entity_poly.pdbx_seq_one_letter_code
_entity_poly.pdbx_strand_id
1 'polypeptide(L)'
;TALNNGQIEERDPAMTQLIVSQFNMATPENVMKSALIHPKWDTYDFVVPDKLVAFGKKHNIKINGHTLIWHSQLPSFIRGIHSKDSIQTFFNDHIKTVAGRYKDNIFSWDVVNEALNEDGTLRKTVFLDYLGEGYIAEAFRLTQQAAPNVELYYNDYNNEQPAKRAGCIGLIKKVQASGARIDGVGIQGHWHVGRVPFKDIEESILQYSALGLKVMFTELDIEVLPRNFQGADVNQRMASNPSLNPYTAGLPDEVQKQLAADYE
;
A
#
# COMPACT_ATOMS: atom_id res chain seq x y z
N THR A 1 4.95 6.75 -8.74
CA THR A 1 4.22 5.90 -9.69
C THR A 1 4.28 4.45 -9.28
N ALA A 2 3.25 3.64 -9.61
CA ALA A 2 3.29 2.18 -9.47
C ALA A 2 3.97 1.55 -10.71
N LEU A 3 4.74 0.47 -10.49
CA LEU A 3 5.46 -0.24 -11.56
C LEU A 3 5.07 -1.71 -11.61
N ASN A 4 4.67 -2.17 -12.79
CA ASN A 4 4.51 -3.59 -13.08
C ASN A 4 5.84 -4.24 -13.55
N ASN A 5 5.85 -5.57 -13.71
CA ASN A 5 7.06 -6.31 -14.10
C ASN A 5 7.68 -5.82 -15.41
N GLY A 6 6.87 -5.47 -16.42
CA GLY A 6 7.37 -5.01 -17.73
C GLY A 6 8.11 -3.68 -17.60
N GLN A 7 7.61 -2.78 -16.75
CA GLN A 7 8.22 -1.47 -16.47
C GLN A 7 9.49 -1.62 -15.62
N ILE A 8 9.45 -2.49 -14.60
CA ILE A 8 10.63 -2.82 -13.78
C ILE A 8 11.77 -3.41 -14.64
N GLU A 9 11.43 -4.22 -15.61
CA GLU A 9 12.40 -4.85 -16.53
C GLU A 9 12.73 -4.00 -17.75
N GLU A 10 12.24 -2.76 -17.80
CA GLU A 10 12.52 -1.79 -18.87
C GLU A 10 12.21 -2.33 -20.28
N ARG A 11 11.12 -3.13 -20.40
CA ARG A 11 10.77 -3.77 -21.69
C ARG A 11 10.33 -2.78 -22.76
N ASP A 12 9.88 -1.59 -22.36
CA ASP A 12 9.49 -0.48 -23.23
C ASP A 12 10.37 0.75 -22.92
N PRO A 13 11.33 1.09 -23.80
CA PRO A 13 12.21 2.23 -23.59
C PRO A 13 11.49 3.58 -23.52
N ALA A 14 10.38 3.77 -24.27
CA ALA A 14 9.63 5.02 -24.24
C ALA A 14 8.90 5.18 -22.89
N MET A 15 8.30 4.11 -22.38
CA MET A 15 7.70 4.09 -21.05
C MET A 15 8.75 4.30 -19.97
N THR A 16 9.91 3.66 -20.06
CA THR A 16 11.02 3.87 -19.13
C THR A 16 11.44 5.33 -19.10
N GLN A 17 11.64 5.95 -20.28
CA GLN A 17 11.99 7.38 -20.38
C GLN A 17 10.93 8.29 -19.75
N LEU A 18 9.65 8.00 -19.96
CA LEU A 18 8.55 8.72 -19.32
C LEU A 18 8.64 8.62 -17.78
N ILE A 19 8.77 7.41 -17.25
CA ILE A 19 8.84 7.16 -15.81
C ILE A 19 10.00 7.95 -15.19
N VAL A 20 11.20 7.82 -15.72
CA VAL A 20 12.39 8.43 -15.13
C VAL A 20 12.44 9.95 -15.28
N SER A 21 11.71 10.52 -16.26
CA SER A 21 11.62 11.96 -16.44
C SER A 21 10.53 12.63 -15.59
N GLN A 22 9.50 11.88 -15.16
CA GLN A 22 8.34 12.44 -14.47
C GLN A 22 8.25 12.05 -12.99
N PHE A 23 8.90 10.98 -12.57
CA PHE A 23 8.76 10.46 -11.22
C PHE A 23 10.12 10.28 -10.53
N ASN A 24 10.16 10.56 -9.24
CA ASN A 24 11.33 10.36 -8.39
C ASN A 24 11.11 9.28 -7.30
N MET A 25 9.92 8.66 -7.28
CA MET A 25 9.54 7.58 -6.39
C MET A 25 8.67 6.55 -7.11
N ALA A 26 8.90 5.27 -6.81
CA ALA A 26 8.16 4.17 -7.39
C ALA A 26 7.76 3.14 -6.33
N THR A 27 6.59 2.52 -6.53
CA THR A 27 6.04 1.44 -5.71
C THR A 27 5.78 0.23 -6.62
N PRO A 28 6.13 -1.00 -6.25
CA PRO A 28 5.77 -2.17 -7.05
C PRO A 28 4.28 -2.47 -6.95
N GLU A 29 3.61 -2.75 -8.08
CA GLU A 29 2.20 -3.13 -8.06
C GLU A 29 1.95 -4.43 -7.30
N ASN A 30 2.82 -5.45 -7.48
CA ASN A 30 2.56 -6.78 -6.94
C ASN A 30 3.77 -7.53 -6.39
N VAL A 31 4.97 -7.34 -6.96
CA VAL A 31 6.10 -8.25 -6.79
C VAL A 31 6.64 -8.36 -5.35
N MET A 32 6.34 -7.41 -4.49
CA MET A 32 6.69 -7.46 -3.06
C MET A 32 5.55 -7.91 -2.15
N LYS A 33 4.34 -8.20 -2.69
CA LYS A 33 3.24 -8.76 -1.91
C LYS A 33 3.55 -10.20 -1.52
N SER A 34 3.12 -10.61 -0.33
CA SER A 34 3.57 -11.87 0.28
C SER A 34 3.30 -13.11 -0.57
N ALA A 35 2.21 -13.16 -1.35
CA ALA A 35 1.92 -14.28 -2.25
C ALA A 35 3.00 -14.51 -3.32
N LEU A 36 3.69 -13.45 -3.74
CA LEU A 36 4.71 -13.52 -4.78
C LEU A 36 6.12 -13.60 -4.20
N ILE A 37 6.44 -12.78 -3.22
CA ILE A 37 7.79 -12.74 -2.66
C ILE A 37 8.07 -13.90 -1.68
N HIS A 38 7.03 -14.51 -1.09
CA HIS A 38 7.14 -15.63 -0.13
C HIS A 38 6.13 -16.75 -0.48
N PRO A 39 6.23 -17.35 -1.69
CA PRO A 39 5.21 -18.23 -2.24
C PRO A 39 5.06 -19.57 -1.53
N LYS A 40 6.08 -20.03 -0.80
CA LYS A 40 6.08 -21.29 -0.02
C LYS A 40 6.76 -21.03 1.32
N TRP A 41 6.46 -21.86 2.31
CA TRP A 41 6.91 -21.72 3.69
C TRP A 41 8.40 -21.35 3.85
N ASP A 42 9.30 -22.04 3.17
CA ASP A 42 10.75 -21.82 3.27
C ASP A 42 11.35 -21.24 1.99
N THR A 43 10.54 -20.58 1.15
CA THR A 43 11.00 -20.13 -0.16
C THR A 43 10.62 -18.68 -0.41
N TYR A 44 11.62 -17.88 -0.76
CA TYR A 44 11.44 -16.49 -1.17
C TYR A 44 11.82 -16.32 -2.64
N ASP A 45 11.05 -15.53 -3.38
CA ASP A 45 11.36 -15.11 -4.75
C ASP A 45 11.73 -13.62 -4.77
N PHE A 46 13.01 -13.36 -4.87
CA PHE A 46 13.56 -12.01 -4.93
C PHE A 46 13.95 -11.56 -6.35
N VAL A 47 13.70 -12.37 -7.38
CA VAL A 47 14.19 -12.09 -8.74
C VAL A 47 13.69 -10.75 -9.26
N VAL A 48 12.39 -10.50 -9.25
CA VAL A 48 11.83 -9.22 -9.73
C VAL A 48 11.96 -8.10 -8.69
N PRO A 49 11.76 -8.34 -7.39
CA PRO A 49 12.07 -7.33 -6.36
C PRO A 49 13.51 -6.79 -6.41
N ASP A 50 14.51 -7.64 -6.66
CA ASP A 50 15.89 -7.20 -6.80
C ASP A 50 16.10 -6.31 -8.05
N LYS A 51 15.39 -6.63 -9.17
CA LYS A 51 15.39 -5.76 -10.36
C LYS A 51 14.77 -4.41 -10.10
N LEU A 52 13.68 -4.34 -9.30
CA LEU A 52 13.07 -3.08 -8.90
C LEU A 52 14.04 -2.19 -8.13
N VAL A 53 14.76 -2.76 -7.16
CA VAL A 53 15.77 -2.04 -6.40
C VAL A 53 16.92 -1.57 -7.30
N ALA A 54 17.37 -2.43 -8.23
CA ALA A 54 18.36 -2.06 -9.23
C ALA A 54 17.90 -0.93 -10.16
N PHE A 55 16.62 -0.96 -10.59
CA PHE A 55 15.98 0.10 -11.35
C PHE A 55 15.99 1.42 -10.56
N GLY A 56 15.57 1.41 -9.31
CA GLY A 56 15.58 2.59 -8.44
C GLY A 56 16.98 3.20 -8.31
N LYS A 57 17.99 2.36 -8.07
CA LYS A 57 19.38 2.77 -7.98
C LYS A 57 19.92 3.34 -9.31
N LYS A 58 19.64 2.67 -10.42
CA LYS A 58 20.06 3.07 -11.77
C LYS A 58 19.54 4.45 -12.16
N HIS A 59 18.30 4.73 -11.82
CA HIS A 59 17.57 5.93 -12.25
C HIS A 59 17.44 6.99 -11.14
N ASN A 60 18.04 6.78 -9.97
CA ASN A 60 17.91 7.66 -8.80
C ASN A 60 16.43 7.86 -8.38
N ILE A 61 15.64 6.78 -8.43
CA ILE A 61 14.24 6.74 -8.02
C ILE A 61 14.16 6.06 -6.67
N LYS A 62 13.52 6.69 -5.69
CA LYS A 62 13.23 6.10 -4.39
C LYS A 62 12.23 4.97 -4.54
N ILE A 63 12.39 3.90 -3.77
CA ILE A 63 11.45 2.78 -3.77
C ILE A 63 10.66 2.78 -2.47
N ASN A 64 9.32 2.77 -2.57
CA ASN A 64 8.43 2.40 -1.49
C ASN A 64 8.11 0.91 -1.58
N GLY A 65 8.44 0.14 -0.55
CA GLY A 65 8.12 -1.28 -0.49
C GLY A 65 6.64 -1.50 -0.17
N HIS A 66 5.94 -2.22 -1.01
CA HIS A 66 4.52 -2.50 -0.87
C HIS A 66 4.25 -4.00 -1.03
N THR A 67 3.83 -4.69 -0.02
CA THR A 67 3.63 -4.36 1.39
C THR A 67 4.06 -5.55 2.25
N LEU A 68 4.48 -5.32 3.50
CA LEU A 68 4.93 -6.43 4.35
C LEU A 68 3.75 -7.26 4.87
N ILE A 69 2.79 -6.65 5.54
CA ILE A 69 1.64 -7.33 6.14
C ILE A 69 0.33 -6.81 5.54
N TRP A 70 -0.36 -7.70 4.85
CA TRP A 70 -1.67 -7.44 4.26
C TRP A 70 -2.55 -8.69 4.31
N HIS A 71 -3.84 -8.52 4.53
CA HIS A 71 -4.80 -9.63 4.61
C HIS A 71 -5.13 -10.26 3.26
N SER A 72 -4.85 -9.54 2.17
CA SER A 72 -5.09 -9.98 0.79
C SER A 72 -3.80 -10.49 0.14
N GLN A 73 -3.93 -11.21 -0.97
CA GLN A 73 -2.81 -11.80 -1.72
C GLN A 73 -1.78 -12.51 -0.81
N LEU A 74 -2.30 -13.26 0.19
CA LEU A 74 -1.50 -14.11 1.04
C LEU A 74 -1.05 -15.37 0.30
N PRO A 75 0.12 -15.94 0.65
CA PRO A 75 0.55 -17.23 0.14
C PRO A 75 -0.50 -18.31 0.39
N SER A 76 -0.68 -19.21 -0.57
CA SER A 76 -1.73 -20.24 -0.50
C SER A 76 -1.62 -21.14 0.74
N PHE A 77 -0.41 -21.38 1.22
CA PHE A 77 -0.17 -22.22 2.39
C PHE A 77 -0.72 -21.60 3.70
N ILE A 78 -0.87 -20.27 3.78
CA ILE A 78 -1.45 -19.59 4.96
C ILE A 78 -2.88 -20.04 5.23
N ARG A 79 -3.66 -20.34 4.18
CA ARG A 79 -5.07 -20.78 4.32
C ARG A 79 -5.22 -22.10 5.07
N GLY A 80 -4.19 -22.94 5.05
CA GLY A 80 -4.16 -24.23 5.75
C GLY A 80 -3.58 -24.19 7.16
N ILE A 81 -3.17 -23.01 7.64
CA ILE A 81 -2.57 -22.88 8.97
C ILE A 81 -3.67 -22.57 10.00
N HIS A 82 -3.77 -23.41 11.01
CA HIS A 82 -4.70 -23.29 12.14
C HIS A 82 -3.96 -23.25 13.49
N SER A 83 -2.73 -22.75 13.50
CA SER A 83 -1.87 -22.64 14.67
C SER A 83 -1.35 -21.23 14.84
N LYS A 84 -1.51 -20.69 16.05
CA LYS A 84 -0.97 -19.38 16.43
C LYS A 84 0.55 -19.34 16.21
N ASP A 85 1.27 -20.37 16.64
CA ASP A 85 2.74 -20.42 16.56
C ASP A 85 3.21 -20.41 15.09
N SER A 86 2.50 -21.11 14.21
CA SER A 86 2.83 -21.12 12.79
C SER A 86 2.55 -19.76 12.12
N ILE A 87 1.44 -19.10 12.46
CA ILE A 87 1.17 -17.74 11.97
C ILE A 87 2.20 -16.76 12.50
N GLN A 88 2.58 -16.87 13.78
CA GLN A 88 3.63 -16.03 14.38
C GLN A 88 4.99 -16.25 13.71
N THR A 89 5.35 -17.50 13.42
CA THR A 89 6.60 -17.83 12.72
C THR A 89 6.61 -17.22 11.33
N PHE A 90 5.55 -17.43 10.52
CA PHE A 90 5.43 -16.81 9.21
C PHE A 90 5.56 -15.27 9.30
N PHE A 91 4.81 -14.65 10.20
CA PHE A 91 4.80 -13.21 10.39
C PHE A 91 6.19 -12.64 10.70
N ASN A 92 6.89 -13.29 11.64
CA ASN A 92 8.23 -12.87 12.06
C ASN A 92 9.25 -13.06 10.94
N ASP A 93 9.25 -14.22 10.30
CA ASP A 93 10.25 -14.59 9.29
C ASP A 93 10.05 -13.79 8.01
N HIS A 94 8.79 -13.58 7.60
CA HIS A 94 8.46 -12.75 6.44
C HIS A 94 8.97 -11.32 6.62
N ILE A 95 8.62 -10.66 7.72
CA ILE A 95 9.05 -9.29 7.98
C ILE A 95 10.57 -9.18 8.05
N LYS A 96 11.22 -10.03 8.87
CA LYS A 96 12.67 -9.98 9.05
C LYS A 96 13.44 -10.24 7.76
N THR A 97 12.99 -11.21 6.99
CA THR A 97 13.67 -11.61 5.75
C THR A 97 13.49 -10.54 4.67
N VAL A 98 12.26 -10.10 4.43
CA VAL A 98 11.96 -9.15 3.35
C VAL A 98 12.48 -7.75 3.68
N ALA A 99 12.13 -7.20 4.85
CA ALA A 99 12.60 -5.88 5.24
C ALA A 99 14.13 -5.85 5.43
N GLY A 100 14.71 -6.91 6.03
CA GLY A 100 16.15 -7.01 6.24
C GLY A 100 16.95 -7.08 4.94
N ARG A 101 16.43 -7.78 3.89
CA ARG A 101 17.07 -7.83 2.58
C ARG A 101 17.22 -6.45 1.95
N TYR A 102 16.21 -5.60 2.08
CA TYR A 102 16.15 -4.30 1.40
C TYR A 102 16.44 -3.09 2.30
N LYS A 103 16.95 -3.30 3.52
CA LYS A 103 17.18 -2.25 4.53
C LYS A 103 18.00 -1.05 4.08
N ASP A 104 18.90 -1.25 3.10
CA ASP A 104 19.81 -0.21 2.59
C ASP A 104 19.38 0.31 1.20
N ASN A 105 18.27 -0.19 0.66
CA ASN A 105 17.88 0.05 -0.73
C ASN A 105 16.45 0.59 -0.91
N ILE A 106 15.62 0.47 0.10
CA ILE A 106 14.22 0.96 0.11
C ILE A 106 14.15 2.22 0.95
N PHE A 107 13.40 3.20 0.47
CA PHE A 107 13.18 4.47 1.16
C PHE A 107 12.13 4.34 2.27
N SER A 108 11.03 3.66 1.98
CA SER A 108 9.90 3.46 2.92
C SER A 108 9.25 2.10 2.74
N TRP A 109 8.57 1.60 3.77
CA TRP A 109 7.74 0.40 3.73
C TRP A 109 6.30 0.73 4.13
N ASP A 110 5.34 0.24 3.35
CA ASP A 110 3.99 0.01 3.84
C ASP A 110 4.04 -1.23 4.74
N VAL A 111 4.20 -1.01 6.04
CA VAL A 111 4.44 -2.09 7.02
C VAL A 111 3.19 -2.91 7.22
N VAL A 112 2.06 -2.23 7.42
CA VAL A 112 0.73 -2.85 7.51
C VAL A 112 -0.21 -2.12 6.57
N ASN A 113 -0.88 -2.91 5.72
CA ASN A 113 -1.83 -2.42 4.73
C ASN A 113 -3.25 -2.85 5.08
N GLU A 114 -4.20 -1.90 5.06
CA GLU A 114 -5.65 -2.12 5.11
C GLU A 114 -6.14 -2.92 6.33
N ALA A 115 -5.67 -2.56 7.52
CA ALA A 115 -6.08 -3.23 8.76
C ALA A 115 -7.43 -2.77 9.31
N LEU A 116 -8.08 -1.76 8.69
CA LEU A 116 -9.33 -1.18 9.17
C LEU A 116 -10.50 -1.43 8.21
N ASN A 117 -11.69 -1.58 8.79
CA ASN A 117 -12.97 -1.50 8.10
C ASN A 117 -13.35 -0.04 7.86
N GLU A 118 -14.40 0.21 7.05
CA GLU A 118 -14.89 1.56 6.73
C GLU A 118 -15.39 2.34 7.97
N ASP A 119 -15.85 1.64 8.99
CA ASP A 119 -16.30 2.23 10.27
C ASP A 119 -15.14 2.52 11.24
N GLY A 120 -13.89 2.26 10.84
CA GLY A 120 -12.70 2.46 11.66
C GLY A 120 -12.40 1.34 12.64
N THR A 121 -13.19 0.26 12.68
CA THR A 121 -12.88 -0.93 13.49
C THR A 121 -11.80 -1.78 12.84
N LEU A 122 -11.11 -2.62 13.62
CA LEU A 122 -10.11 -3.54 13.07
C LEU A 122 -10.76 -4.57 12.14
N ARG A 123 -10.18 -4.74 10.96
CA ARG A 123 -10.58 -5.74 9.99
C ARG A 123 -10.26 -7.14 10.50
N LYS A 124 -11.25 -8.04 10.40
CA LYS A 124 -11.05 -9.44 10.72
C LYS A 124 -10.11 -10.08 9.68
N THR A 125 -8.93 -10.49 10.14
CA THR A 125 -7.86 -11.07 9.31
C THR A 125 -7.24 -12.25 10.04
N VAL A 126 -6.51 -13.10 9.33
CA VAL A 126 -5.74 -14.19 9.95
C VAL A 126 -4.78 -13.67 11.02
N PHE A 127 -4.20 -12.50 10.83
CA PHE A 127 -3.28 -11.90 11.80
C PHE A 127 -4.01 -11.44 13.06
N LEU A 128 -5.16 -10.79 12.92
CA LEU A 128 -5.98 -10.40 14.07
C LEU A 128 -6.49 -11.61 14.85
N ASP A 129 -6.99 -12.64 14.13
CA ASP A 129 -7.60 -13.83 14.73
C ASP A 129 -6.58 -14.64 15.56
N TYR A 130 -5.34 -14.78 15.07
CA TYR A 130 -4.32 -15.59 15.74
C TYR A 130 -3.38 -14.80 16.64
N LEU A 131 -3.02 -13.56 16.27
CA LEU A 131 -2.01 -12.77 16.98
C LEU A 131 -2.61 -11.70 17.89
N GLY A 132 -3.92 -11.39 17.71
CA GLY A 132 -4.60 -10.33 18.44
C GLY A 132 -4.21 -8.93 17.93
N GLU A 133 -4.81 -7.88 18.52
CA GLU A 133 -4.63 -6.48 18.10
C GLU A 133 -3.17 -6.00 18.11
N GLY A 134 -2.33 -6.60 18.94
CA GLY A 134 -0.92 -6.24 19.08
C GLY A 134 -0.07 -6.54 17.84
N TYR A 135 -0.58 -7.31 16.86
CA TYR A 135 0.20 -7.69 15.67
C TYR A 135 0.65 -6.47 14.86
N ILE A 136 -0.14 -5.38 14.86
CA ILE A 136 0.21 -4.16 14.12
C ILE A 136 1.46 -3.51 14.72
N ALA A 137 1.47 -3.25 16.02
CA ALA A 137 2.63 -2.68 16.71
C ALA A 137 3.86 -3.62 16.61
N GLU A 138 3.64 -4.93 16.65
CA GLU A 138 4.68 -5.94 16.46
C GLU A 138 5.28 -5.87 15.05
N ALA A 139 4.46 -5.70 13.98
CA ALA A 139 4.95 -5.52 12.62
C ALA A 139 5.88 -4.33 12.51
N PHE A 140 5.49 -3.18 13.06
CA PHE A 140 6.32 -1.97 13.07
C PHE A 140 7.63 -2.19 13.82
N ARG A 141 7.59 -2.82 14.99
CA ARG A 141 8.78 -3.11 15.80
C ARG A 141 9.76 -4.06 15.09
N LEU A 142 9.27 -5.13 14.49
CA LEU A 142 10.09 -6.08 13.73
C LEU A 142 10.70 -5.42 12.49
N THR A 143 9.92 -4.60 11.78
CA THR A 143 10.42 -3.88 10.61
C THR A 143 11.50 -2.87 11.01
N GLN A 144 11.29 -2.12 12.10
CA GLN A 144 12.30 -1.21 12.65
C GLN A 144 13.60 -1.92 13.00
N GLN A 145 13.53 -3.12 13.58
CA GLN A 145 14.70 -3.93 13.92
C GLN A 145 15.42 -4.42 12.66
N ALA A 146 14.68 -4.87 11.65
CA ALA A 146 15.22 -5.41 10.40
C ALA A 146 15.76 -4.33 9.47
N ALA A 147 15.14 -3.14 9.45
CA ALA A 147 15.44 -2.02 8.56
C ALA A 147 15.37 -0.68 9.32
N PRO A 148 16.35 -0.37 10.19
CA PRO A 148 16.26 0.76 11.13
C PRO A 148 16.22 2.13 10.47
N ASN A 149 16.77 2.27 9.25
CA ASN A 149 16.90 3.54 8.53
C ASN A 149 15.78 3.78 7.51
N VAL A 150 14.86 2.84 7.33
CA VAL A 150 13.75 2.92 6.38
C VAL A 150 12.55 3.57 7.06
N GLU A 151 11.81 4.44 6.35
CA GLU A 151 10.58 5.03 6.89
C GLU A 151 9.45 3.99 6.93
N LEU A 152 8.63 4.01 7.98
CA LEU A 152 7.60 3.01 8.29
C LEU A 152 6.22 3.64 8.22
N TYR A 153 5.37 3.15 7.29
CA TYR A 153 4.04 3.67 7.05
C TYR A 153 2.95 2.64 7.37
N TYR A 154 1.82 3.13 7.89
CA TYR A 154 0.55 2.47 7.81
C TYR A 154 -0.17 2.93 6.56
N ASN A 155 -0.62 2.03 5.69
CA ASN A 155 -1.28 2.36 4.42
C ASN A 155 -2.72 1.85 4.40
N ASP A 156 -3.67 2.70 3.94
CA ASP A 156 -5.07 2.29 3.80
C ASP A 156 -5.80 3.15 2.76
N TYR A 157 -6.89 2.63 2.23
CA TYR A 157 -7.84 3.38 1.41
C TYR A 157 -8.93 3.98 2.27
N ASN A 158 -9.57 5.05 1.82
CA ASN A 158 -10.64 5.76 2.53
C ASN A 158 -10.30 6.20 3.96
N ASN A 159 -9.03 6.16 4.37
CA ASN A 159 -8.61 6.63 5.68
C ASN A 159 -8.62 8.17 5.79
N GLU A 160 -8.95 8.87 4.71
CA GLU A 160 -9.38 10.27 4.74
C GLU A 160 -10.84 10.45 5.20
N GLN A 161 -11.68 9.41 5.11
CA GLN A 161 -13.08 9.47 5.56
C GLN A 161 -13.16 9.57 7.08
N PRO A 162 -14.09 10.37 7.66
CA PRO A 162 -14.11 10.69 9.10
C PRO A 162 -14.08 9.48 10.04
N ALA A 163 -14.89 8.44 9.78
CA ALA A 163 -14.96 7.26 10.64
C ALA A 163 -13.67 6.45 10.59
N LYS A 164 -13.17 6.17 9.39
CA LYS A 164 -11.94 5.39 9.19
C LYS A 164 -10.71 6.17 9.64
N ARG A 165 -10.67 7.50 9.42
CA ARG A 165 -9.65 8.40 9.97
C ARG A 165 -9.57 8.31 11.48
N ALA A 166 -10.71 8.35 12.19
CA ALA A 166 -10.74 8.21 13.64
C ALA A 166 -10.17 6.85 14.10
N GLY A 167 -10.53 5.76 13.42
CA GLY A 167 -9.96 4.44 13.67
C GLY A 167 -8.44 4.40 13.40
N CYS A 168 -7.99 4.99 12.30
CA CYS A 168 -6.58 5.09 11.95
C CYS A 168 -5.78 5.87 13.02
N ILE A 169 -6.29 7.00 13.49
CA ILE A 169 -5.70 7.75 14.60
C ILE A 169 -5.60 6.90 15.87
N GLY A 170 -6.65 6.14 16.19
CA GLY A 170 -6.66 5.23 17.32
C GLY A 170 -5.60 4.12 17.19
N LEU A 171 -5.47 3.53 16.00
CA LEU A 171 -4.44 2.55 15.67
C LEU A 171 -3.02 3.13 15.83
N ILE A 172 -2.77 4.30 15.25
CA ILE A 172 -1.48 5.00 15.32
C ILE A 172 -1.08 5.25 16.78
N LYS A 173 -2.00 5.79 17.58
CA LYS A 173 -1.74 6.04 19.01
C LYS A 173 -1.39 4.77 19.78
N LYS A 174 -2.02 3.63 19.45
CA LYS A 174 -1.68 2.32 20.04
C LYS A 174 -0.27 1.88 19.63
N VAL A 175 0.12 2.05 18.36
CA VAL A 175 1.49 1.76 17.89
C VAL A 175 2.50 2.63 18.62
N GLN A 176 2.31 3.94 18.68
CA GLN A 176 3.19 4.87 19.39
C GLN A 176 3.29 4.56 20.88
N ALA A 177 2.17 4.27 21.55
CA ALA A 177 2.13 3.93 22.97
C ALA A 177 2.85 2.61 23.29
N SER A 178 2.98 1.69 22.33
CA SER A 178 3.77 0.45 22.47
C SER A 178 5.29 0.69 22.40
N GLY A 179 5.74 1.90 22.07
CA GLY A 179 7.14 2.23 21.80
C GLY A 179 7.64 1.82 20.42
N ALA A 180 6.78 1.31 19.54
CA ALA A 180 7.12 1.03 18.14
C ALA A 180 7.15 2.33 17.33
N ARG A 181 8.12 2.45 16.42
CA ARG A 181 8.23 3.60 15.52
C ARG A 181 7.22 3.47 14.37
N ILE A 182 6.54 4.57 14.09
CA ILE A 182 5.74 4.80 12.91
C ILE A 182 6.07 6.21 12.41
N ASP A 183 6.46 6.34 11.13
CA ASP A 183 6.95 7.59 10.56
C ASP A 183 5.88 8.30 9.73
N GLY A 184 4.89 7.56 9.23
CA GLY A 184 3.86 8.16 8.40
C GLY A 184 2.62 7.32 8.18
N VAL A 185 1.67 7.95 7.49
CA VAL A 185 0.42 7.36 7.02
C VAL A 185 0.34 7.51 5.50
N GLY A 186 0.03 6.40 4.84
CA GLY A 186 -0.35 6.37 3.43
C GLY A 186 -1.86 6.53 3.29
N ILE A 187 -2.28 7.47 2.46
CA ILE A 187 -3.64 7.61 1.94
C ILE A 187 -3.59 7.04 0.52
N GLN A 188 -4.25 5.91 0.25
CA GLN A 188 -4.18 5.32 -1.09
C GLN A 188 -4.70 6.27 -2.17
N GLY A 189 -5.81 6.96 -1.92
CA GLY A 189 -6.31 8.00 -2.82
C GLY A 189 -7.02 7.45 -4.06
N HIS A 190 -7.86 6.42 -3.91
CA HIS A 190 -8.68 5.83 -4.97
C HIS A 190 -10.01 6.57 -5.10
N TRP A 191 -10.02 7.65 -5.85
CA TRP A 191 -11.19 8.51 -5.98
C TRP A 191 -11.89 8.36 -7.33
N HIS A 192 -12.96 9.12 -7.52
CA HIS A 192 -13.71 9.19 -8.76
C HIS A 192 -13.85 10.65 -9.19
N VAL A 193 -13.78 10.90 -10.50
CA VAL A 193 -13.87 12.24 -11.08
C VAL A 193 -15.09 13.01 -10.55
N GLY A 194 -14.87 14.26 -10.12
CA GLY A 194 -15.87 15.14 -9.53
C GLY A 194 -16.33 14.72 -8.13
N ARG A 195 -15.65 13.77 -7.46
CA ARG A 195 -15.98 13.30 -6.12
C ARG A 195 -14.77 13.20 -5.18
N VAL A 196 -13.69 13.92 -5.50
CA VAL A 196 -12.51 13.99 -4.62
C VAL A 196 -12.90 14.70 -3.31
N PRO A 197 -12.70 14.08 -2.14
CA PRO A 197 -13.14 14.63 -0.86
C PRO A 197 -12.13 15.61 -0.28
N PHE A 198 -11.84 16.73 -0.96
CA PHE A 198 -10.79 17.70 -0.62
C PHE A 198 -10.79 18.12 0.84
N LYS A 199 -11.98 18.42 1.40
CA LYS A 199 -12.09 18.80 2.82
C LYS A 199 -11.64 17.71 3.78
N ASP A 200 -12.03 16.46 3.52
CA ASP A 200 -11.66 15.33 4.36
C ASP A 200 -10.19 14.98 4.20
N ILE A 201 -9.62 15.19 3.00
CA ILE A 201 -8.19 15.03 2.73
C ILE A 201 -7.39 16.06 3.55
N GLU A 202 -7.74 17.34 3.46
CA GLU A 202 -7.08 18.40 4.23
C GLU A 202 -7.14 18.13 5.74
N GLU A 203 -8.33 17.80 6.24
CA GLU A 203 -8.53 17.46 7.65
C GLU A 203 -7.67 16.26 8.09
N SER A 204 -7.53 15.24 7.22
CA SER A 204 -6.71 14.06 7.49
C SER A 204 -5.22 14.41 7.54
N ILE A 205 -4.74 15.20 6.59
CA ILE A 205 -3.35 15.67 6.58
C ILE A 205 -3.04 16.43 7.87
N LEU A 206 -3.93 17.34 8.29
CA LEU A 206 -3.74 18.11 9.53
C LEU A 206 -3.74 17.21 10.77
N GLN A 207 -4.69 16.27 10.87
CA GLN A 207 -4.79 15.39 12.05
C GLN A 207 -3.64 14.39 12.13
N TYR A 208 -3.21 13.79 11.01
CA TYR A 208 -2.05 12.87 11.00
C TYR A 208 -0.75 13.63 11.30
N SER A 209 -0.58 14.81 10.70
CA SER A 209 0.59 15.67 10.98
C SER A 209 0.66 16.12 12.45
N ALA A 210 -0.48 16.37 13.09
CA ALA A 210 -0.54 16.69 14.53
C ALA A 210 -0.08 15.54 15.44
N LEU A 211 -0.03 14.29 14.93
CA LEU A 211 0.57 13.13 15.61
C LEU A 211 2.08 13.01 15.39
N GLY A 212 2.69 13.97 14.68
CA GLY A 212 4.12 13.94 14.31
C GLY A 212 4.42 13.05 13.10
N LEU A 213 3.41 12.71 12.28
CA LEU A 213 3.57 11.80 11.14
C LEU A 213 3.67 12.54 9.82
N LYS A 214 4.39 11.94 8.89
CA LYS A 214 4.34 12.28 7.47
C LYS A 214 3.05 11.74 6.85
N VAL A 215 2.55 12.40 5.81
CA VAL A 215 1.42 11.90 5.01
C VAL A 215 1.88 11.75 3.56
N MET A 216 1.54 10.62 2.95
CA MET A 216 1.86 10.31 1.56
C MET A 216 0.61 9.81 0.84
N PHE A 217 0.34 10.32 -0.36
CA PHE A 217 -0.57 9.67 -1.29
C PHE A 217 0.19 8.51 -1.96
N THR A 218 -0.24 7.28 -1.68
CA THR A 218 0.54 6.08 -2.02
C THR A 218 0.14 5.44 -3.33
N GLU A 219 -1.13 5.59 -3.74
CA GLU A 219 -1.71 4.87 -4.87
C GLU A 219 -2.65 5.76 -5.72
N LEU A 220 -2.49 7.08 -5.62
CA LEU A 220 -3.41 8.07 -6.18
C LEU A 220 -3.86 7.75 -7.60
N ASP A 221 -5.15 7.49 -7.73
CA ASP A 221 -5.86 7.45 -9.00
C ASP A 221 -7.23 8.16 -8.91
N ILE A 222 -7.68 8.73 -10.03
CA ILE A 222 -9.01 9.32 -10.17
C ILE A 222 -9.70 8.64 -11.34
N GLU A 223 -10.60 7.70 -11.02
CA GLU A 223 -11.29 6.90 -12.01
C GLU A 223 -12.40 7.69 -12.69
N VAL A 224 -12.48 7.59 -14.00
CA VAL A 224 -13.50 8.26 -14.83
C VAL A 224 -14.64 7.32 -15.22
N LEU A 225 -14.44 6.00 -15.14
CA LEU A 225 -15.45 5.02 -15.50
C LEU A 225 -16.41 4.73 -14.34
N PRO A 226 -17.70 4.47 -14.60
CA PRO A 226 -18.64 4.09 -13.57
C PRO A 226 -18.18 2.85 -12.81
N ARG A 227 -18.29 2.88 -11.47
CA ARG A 227 -18.04 1.71 -10.61
C ARG A 227 -19.35 0.99 -10.32
N ASN A 228 -19.32 -0.34 -10.39
CA ASN A 228 -20.47 -1.20 -10.04
C ASN A 228 -20.51 -1.57 -8.56
N PHE A 229 -19.51 -1.15 -7.79
CA PHE A 229 -19.39 -1.46 -6.37
C PHE A 229 -18.97 -0.21 -5.59
N GLN A 230 -19.29 -0.19 -4.30
CA GLN A 230 -18.84 0.86 -3.39
C GLN A 230 -17.56 0.39 -2.69
N GLY A 231 -16.57 1.29 -2.59
CA GLY A 231 -15.31 1.02 -1.92
C GLY A 231 -14.13 0.87 -2.88
N ALA A 232 -12.94 0.83 -2.32
CA ALA A 232 -11.67 0.72 -3.04
C ALA A 232 -10.99 -0.65 -2.86
N ASP A 233 -11.62 -1.60 -2.15
CA ASP A 233 -11.06 -2.93 -1.92
C ASP A 233 -10.83 -3.67 -3.25
N VAL A 234 -9.58 -3.99 -3.54
CA VAL A 234 -9.18 -4.70 -4.78
C VAL A 234 -9.84 -6.08 -4.92
N ASN A 235 -10.25 -6.71 -3.82
CA ASN A 235 -10.97 -7.99 -3.88
C ASN A 235 -12.39 -7.84 -4.42
N GLN A 236 -12.93 -6.63 -4.42
CA GLN A 236 -14.25 -6.30 -4.97
C GLN A 236 -14.17 -5.75 -6.39
N ARG A 237 -12.96 -5.54 -6.94
CA ARG A 237 -12.79 -5.13 -8.33
C ARG A 237 -13.32 -6.23 -9.23
N MET A 238 -14.50 -6.00 -9.78
CA MET A 238 -15.01 -6.79 -10.90
C MET A 238 -14.15 -6.47 -12.12
N ALA A 239 -13.87 -7.51 -12.93
CA ALA A 239 -13.25 -7.30 -14.22
C ALA A 239 -13.99 -6.16 -14.95
N SER A 240 -13.25 -5.20 -15.49
CA SER A 240 -13.82 -4.07 -16.22
C SER A 240 -14.79 -4.62 -17.26
N ASN A 241 -16.07 -4.29 -17.12
CA ASN A 241 -17.06 -4.66 -18.12
C ASN A 241 -17.05 -3.56 -19.20
N PRO A 242 -16.53 -3.83 -20.40
CA PRO A 242 -16.47 -2.82 -21.47
C PRO A 242 -17.85 -2.24 -21.84
N SER A 243 -18.94 -2.99 -21.57
CA SER A 243 -20.31 -2.50 -21.80
C SER A 243 -20.73 -1.36 -20.86
N LEU A 244 -19.96 -1.12 -19.79
CA LEU A 244 -20.20 -0.03 -18.84
C LEU A 244 -19.39 1.24 -19.16
N ASN A 245 -18.55 1.20 -20.16
CA ASN A 245 -17.82 2.38 -20.60
C ASN A 245 -18.74 3.32 -21.40
N PRO A 246 -19.16 4.48 -20.81
CA PRO A 246 -19.99 5.44 -21.53
C PRO A 246 -19.20 6.27 -22.55
N TYR A 247 -17.87 6.13 -22.58
CA TYR A 247 -16.95 6.96 -23.35
C TYR A 247 -16.32 6.22 -24.52
N THR A 248 -17.10 5.38 -25.23
CA THR A 248 -16.60 4.58 -26.36
C THR A 248 -16.10 5.42 -27.53
N ALA A 249 -16.56 6.68 -27.64
CA ALA A 249 -16.12 7.65 -28.65
C ALA A 249 -14.99 8.59 -28.16
N GLY A 250 -14.45 8.34 -26.97
CA GLY A 250 -13.46 9.19 -26.28
C GLY A 250 -14.04 9.91 -25.07
N LEU A 251 -13.16 10.37 -24.17
CA LEU A 251 -13.55 11.08 -22.97
C LEU A 251 -14.04 12.51 -23.35
N PRO A 252 -15.25 12.95 -22.93
CA PRO A 252 -15.74 14.29 -23.20
C PRO A 252 -14.84 15.39 -22.60
N ASP A 253 -14.75 16.53 -23.27
CA ASP A 253 -13.90 17.66 -22.86
C ASP A 253 -14.23 18.16 -21.43
N GLU A 254 -15.49 18.16 -21.04
CA GLU A 254 -15.91 18.56 -19.69
C GLU A 254 -15.39 17.59 -18.62
N VAL A 255 -15.37 16.29 -18.91
CA VAL A 255 -14.83 15.29 -17.99
C VAL A 255 -13.30 15.38 -17.90
N GLN A 256 -12.63 15.66 -19.03
CA GLN A 256 -11.18 15.90 -19.04
C GLN A 256 -10.81 17.13 -18.19
N LYS A 257 -11.56 18.22 -18.32
CA LYS A 257 -11.36 19.45 -17.53
C LYS A 257 -11.61 19.20 -16.04
N GLN A 258 -12.68 18.46 -15.72
CA GLN A 258 -12.96 18.11 -14.33
C GLN A 258 -11.85 17.23 -13.74
N LEU A 259 -11.38 16.23 -14.50
CA LEU A 259 -10.27 15.38 -14.08
C LEU A 259 -8.99 16.19 -13.82
N ALA A 260 -8.67 17.14 -14.70
CA ALA A 260 -7.53 18.03 -14.50
C ALA A 260 -7.68 18.86 -13.21
N ALA A 261 -8.86 19.45 -12.98
CA ALA A 261 -9.17 20.22 -11.78
C ALA A 261 -9.13 19.38 -10.48
N ASP A 262 -9.49 18.09 -10.58
CA ASP A 262 -9.43 17.17 -9.43
C ASP A 262 -7.98 16.80 -9.04
N TYR A 263 -7.03 16.94 -9.99
CA TYR A 263 -5.59 16.70 -9.71
C TYR A 263 -4.84 17.97 -9.28
N GLU A 264 -5.38 19.18 -9.54
CA GLU A 264 -4.82 20.47 -9.12
C GLU A 264 -5.12 20.80 -7.65
#